data_c7e2745fbd059e27d2b281e7fa3bf4d2
#
_entry.id   c7e2745fbd059e27d2b281e7fa3bf4d2
#
_cell.length_a   1.000
_cell.length_b   1.000
_cell.length_c   1.000
_cell.angle_alpha   90.00
_cell.angle_beta   90.00
_cell.angle_gamma   90.00
#
_symmetry.space_group_name_H-M   'P 1'
#
loop_
_entity.id
_entity.type
_entity.pdbx_description
1 polymer ?
#
loop_
_entity_poly.entity_id
_entity_poly.type
_entity_poly.pdbx_seq_one_letter_code
_entity_poly.pdbx_strand_id
1 'polypeptide(L)'
;MQTEYILKAMDAALAAGKEILNVYNDPSSDFQVERKADNSPLTLADRKAHETIMTYLQETDYPVLSEEGKHLPYEKRAQWDTLWIVDPLDGTKEFIKRNGEFTVNIALVKEGVPVFGVIYVPVKETLYWGTFRTGLGNRVNQTFSLLLVCSNKDVAHVSCFRFKRLDLRI
;
A
#
# COMPACT_ATOMS: atom_id res chain seq x y z
N MET A 1 7.45 -10.14 14.46
CA MET A 1 7.58 -9.16 13.35
C MET A 1 8.78 -8.29 13.65
N GLN A 2 9.71 -8.20 12.72
CA GLN A 2 10.94 -7.42 12.92
C GLN A 2 10.63 -5.94 12.76
N THR A 3 11.03 -5.13 13.73
CA THR A 3 10.80 -3.66 13.69
C THR A 3 11.45 -3.03 12.46
N GLU A 4 12.58 -3.56 12.02
CA GLU A 4 13.28 -3.13 10.81
C GLU A 4 12.39 -3.21 9.56
N TYR A 5 11.62 -4.30 9.38
CA TYR A 5 10.75 -4.48 8.22
C TYR A 5 9.57 -3.49 8.20
N ILE A 6 9.07 -3.13 9.40
CA ILE A 6 8.05 -2.08 9.53
C ILE A 6 8.61 -0.74 9.04
N LEU A 7 9.81 -0.38 9.51
CA LEU A 7 10.46 0.87 9.11
C LEU A 7 10.73 0.89 7.60
N LYS A 8 11.24 -0.22 7.03
CA LYS A 8 11.43 -0.34 5.58
C LYS A 8 10.15 -0.12 4.80
N ALA A 9 9.02 -0.68 5.23
CA ALA A 9 7.74 -0.49 4.56
C ALA A 9 7.23 0.95 4.66
N MET A 10 7.45 1.61 5.79
CA MET A 10 7.12 3.04 5.95
C MET A 10 7.98 3.92 5.05
N ASP A 11 9.30 3.66 5.00
CA ASP A 11 10.22 4.39 4.12
C ASP A 11 9.90 4.14 2.64
N ALA A 12 9.51 2.91 2.28
CA ALA A 12 9.05 2.55 0.95
C ALA A 12 7.82 3.38 0.53
N ALA A 13 6.84 3.50 1.42
CA ALA A 13 5.62 4.26 1.16
C ALA A 13 5.92 5.76 0.96
N LEU A 14 6.80 6.34 1.80
CA LEU A 14 7.23 7.73 1.68
C LEU A 14 7.99 7.98 0.38
N ALA A 15 8.94 7.11 0.02
CA ALA A 15 9.72 7.21 -1.20
C ALA A 15 8.84 7.07 -2.46
N ALA A 16 7.92 6.10 -2.47
CA ALA A 16 6.97 5.93 -3.55
C ALA A 16 6.06 7.14 -3.73
N GLY A 17 5.55 7.69 -2.63
CA GLY A 17 4.73 8.91 -2.68
C GLY A 17 5.47 10.10 -3.25
N LYS A 18 6.79 10.22 -3.01
CA LYS A 18 7.63 11.25 -3.63
C LYS A 18 7.72 11.06 -5.15
N GLU A 19 7.90 9.83 -5.63
CA GLU A 19 7.91 9.53 -7.06
C GLU A 19 6.55 9.80 -7.72
N ILE A 20 5.44 9.49 -7.04
CA ILE A 20 4.11 9.84 -7.49
C ILE A 20 3.96 11.36 -7.63
N LEU A 21 4.37 12.13 -6.61
CA LEU A 21 4.28 13.59 -6.65
C LEU A 21 5.18 14.23 -7.71
N ASN A 22 6.34 13.63 -8.02
CA ASN A 22 7.20 14.08 -9.11
C ASN A 22 6.46 14.02 -10.45
N VAL A 23 5.70 12.95 -10.72
CA VAL A 23 4.87 12.82 -11.93
C VAL A 23 3.62 13.71 -11.85
N TYR A 24 2.97 13.77 -10.69
CA TYR A 24 1.74 14.52 -10.47
C TYR A 24 1.93 16.03 -10.68
N ASN A 25 3.05 16.57 -10.21
CA ASN A 25 3.35 18.00 -10.25
C ASN A 25 4.07 18.44 -11.53
N ASP A 26 4.45 17.51 -12.41
CA ASP A 26 5.08 17.85 -13.69
C ASP A 26 4.03 18.39 -14.67
N PRO A 27 4.11 19.67 -15.07
CA PRO A 27 3.16 20.28 -16.00
C PRO A 27 3.23 19.67 -17.40
N SER A 28 4.36 19.06 -17.76
CA SER A 28 4.58 18.45 -19.07
C SER A 28 4.14 16.99 -19.12
N SER A 29 3.78 16.39 -17.97
CA SER A 29 3.38 14.99 -17.87
C SER A 29 1.99 14.78 -18.45
N ASP A 30 1.90 13.93 -19.47
CA ASP A 30 0.65 13.36 -19.97
C ASP A 30 0.20 12.12 -19.17
N PHE A 31 0.95 11.81 -18.08
CA PHE A 31 0.83 10.66 -17.21
C PHE A 31 1.07 9.31 -17.90
N GLN A 32 1.27 9.26 -19.21
CA GLN A 32 1.45 8.02 -20.00
C GLN A 32 0.37 6.97 -19.63
N VAL A 33 -0.89 7.38 -19.69
CA VAL A 33 -2.02 6.54 -19.26
C VAL A 33 -2.18 5.36 -20.22
N GLU A 34 -2.02 4.17 -19.70
CA GLU A 34 -2.32 2.91 -20.37
C GLU A 34 -3.58 2.27 -19.76
N ARG A 35 -4.13 1.26 -20.41
CA ARG A 35 -5.25 0.48 -19.89
C ARG A 35 -4.80 -0.94 -19.61
N LYS A 36 -5.07 -1.42 -18.40
CA LYS A 36 -4.89 -2.83 -18.03
C LYS A 36 -5.93 -3.71 -18.73
N ALA A 37 -5.79 -5.03 -18.62
CA ALA A 37 -6.72 -6.00 -19.22
C ALA A 37 -8.16 -5.86 -18.69
N ASP A 38 -8.35 -5.35 -17.50
CA ASP A 38 -9.65 -5.07 -16.86
C ASP A 38 -10.16 -3.64 -17.16
N ASN A 39 -9.56 -2.92 -18.11
CA ASN A 39 -9.81 -1.52 -18.44
C ASN A 39 -9.50 -0.50 -17.34
N SER A 40 -8.89 -0.86 -16.23
CA SER A 40 -8.39 0.10 -15.25
C SER A 40 -7.20 0.90 -15.81
N PRO A 41 -7.03 2.18 -15.43
CA PRO A 41 -5.90 2.96 -15.88
C PRO A 41 -4.61 2.52 -15.15
N LEU A 42 -3.49 2.59 -15.86
CA LEU A 42 -2.14 2.45 -15.37
C LEU A 42 -1.36 3.67 -15.82
N THR A 43 -0.67 4.33 -14.92
CA THR A 43 0.13 5.52 -15.25
C THR A 43 1.61 5.29 -15.02
N LEU A 44 2.43 6.24 -15.49
CA LEU A 44 3.86 6.28 -15.16
C LEU A 44 4.09 6.35 -13.64
N ALA A 45 3.19 7.01 -12.90
CA ALA A 45 3.27 7.13 -11.45
C ALA A 45 3.12 5.78 -10.75
N ASP A 46 2.15 4.94 -11.19
CA ASP A 46 1.95 3.58 -10.67
C ASP A 46 3.23 2.74 -10.80
N ARG A 47 3.85 2.79 -12.00
CA ARG A 47 5.07 2.01 -12.28
C ARG A 47 6.25 2.48 -11.42
N LYS A 48 6.50 3.79 -11.36
CA LYS A 48 7.59 4.35 -10.55
C LYS A 48 7.40 4.05 -9.08
N ALA A 49 6.18 4.17 -8.57
CA ALA A 49 5.85 3.83 -7.20
C ALA A 49 6.11 2.34 -6.92
N HIS A 50 5.64 1.45 -7.81
CA HIS A 50 5.88 0.01 -7.71
C HIS A 50 7.39 -0.30 -7.65
N GLU A 51 8.16 0.19 -8.62
CA GLU A 51 9.61 -0.05 -8.69
C GLU A 51 10.30 0.44 -7.42
N THR A 52 9.93 1.64 -6.94
CA THR A 52 10.49 2.20 -5.71
C THR A 52 10.17 1.32 -4.50
N ILE A 53 8.92 0.90 -4.31
CA ILE A 53 8.53 0.03 -3.19
C ILE A 53 9.31 -1.28 -3.24
N MET A 54 9.46 -1.86 -4.43
CA MET A 54 10.18 -3.13 -4.60
C MET A 54 11.64 -3.02 -4.17
N THR A 55 12.33 -1.89 -4.35
CA THR A 55 13.73 -1.74 -3.89
C THR A 55 13.87 -1.89 -2.37
N TYR A 56 12.87 -1.45 -1.61
CA TYR A 56 12.86 -1.59 -0.15
C TYR A 56 12.40 -2.98 0.31
N LEU A 57 11.32 -3.50 -0.24
CA LEU A 57 10.71 -4.72 0.25
C LEU A 57 11.46 -5.99 -0.18
N GLN A 58 12.21 -5.95 -1.28
CA GLN A 58 13.11 -7.05 -1.71
C GLN A 58 14.25 -7.30 -0.72
N GLU A 59 14.58 -6.34 0.14
CA GLU A 59 15.54 -6.52 1.23
C GLU A 59 14.95 -7.26 2.44
N THR A 60 13.67 -7.62 2.39
CA THR A 60 13.00 -8.42 3.42
C THR A 60 12.88 -9.87 2.98
N ASP A 61 12.70 -10.77 3.96
CA ASP A 61 12.60 -12.23 3.68
C ASP A 61 11.25 -12.64 3.10
N TYR A 62 10.31 -11.71 2.92
CA TYR A 62 8.93 -12.02 2.55
C TYR A 62 8.65 -11.71 1.09
N PRO A 63 7.91 -12.59 0.38
CA PRO A 63 7.46 -12.33 -0.98
C PRO A 63 6.52 -11.11 -1.03
N VAL A 64 6.51 -10.45 -2.20
CA VAL A 64 5.66 -9.27 -2.44
C VAL A 64 4.59 -9.62 -3.47
N LEU A 65 3.33 -9.39 -3.12
CA LEU A 65 2.19 -9.39 -4.02
C LEU A 65 1.78 -7.95 -4.26
N SER A 66 2.14 -7.41 -5.41
CA SER A 66 1.82 -6.04 -5.82
C SER A 66 0.77 -6.04 -6.92
N GLU A 67 -0.14 -5.06 -6.92
CA GLU A 67 -1.11 -4.86 -7.99
C GLU A 67 -0.44 -4.68 -9.35
N GLU A 68 0.70 -3.98 -9.38
CA GLU A 68 1.49 -3.74 -10.60
C GLU A 68 2.57 -4.79 -10.85
N GLY A 69 2.59 -5.83 -10.03
CA GLY A 69 3.55 -6.92 -10.12
C GLY A 69 3.15 -8.01 -11.11
N LYS A 70 4.05 -8.94 -11.35
CA LYS A 70 3.74 -10.15 -12.14
C LYS A 70 2.74 -11.01 -11.39
N HIS A 71 1.63 -11.35 -12.03
CA HIS A 71 0.65 -12.29 -11.49
C HIS A 71 1.24 -13.70 -11.44
N LEU A 72 1.61 -14.14 -10.24
CA LEU A 72 1.99 -15.52 -10.00
C LEU A 72 0.72 -16.40 -9.87
N PRO A 73 0.75 -17.64 -10.39
CA PRO A 73 -0.35 -18.59 -10.19
C PRO A 73 -0.67 -18.79 -8.70
N TYR A 74 -1.95 -19.03 -8.40
CA TYR A 74 -2.40 -19.20 -7.02
C TYR A 74 -1.62 -20.30 -6.28
N GLU A 75 -1.33 -21.42 -6.92
CA GLU A 75 -0.62 -22.57 -6.36
C GLU A 75 0.78 -22.21 -5.82
N LYS A 76 1.42 -21.21 -6.44
CA LYS A 76 2.71 -20.68 -5.94
C LYS A 76 2.53 -19.76 -4.74
N ARG A 77 1.46 -18.95 -4.76
CA ARG A 77 1.17 -17.98 -3.69
C ARG A 77 0.58 -18.63 -2.45
N ALA A 78 -0.16 -19.73 -2.61
CA ALA A 78 -0.80 -20.48 -1.52
C ALA A 78 0.20 -21.06 -0.51
N GLN A 79 1.49 -21.12 -0.86
CA GLN A 79 2.56 -21.59 0.02
C GLN A 79 3.18 -20.47 0.87
N TRP A 80 2.72 -19.23 0.71
CA TRP A 80 3.28 -18.08 1.43
C TRP A 80 2.56 -17.88 2.76
N ASP A 81 3.21 -18.26 3.85
CA ASP A 81 2.68 -18.01 5.20
C ASP A 81 2.70 -16.52 5.55
N THR A 82 3.71 -15.81 5.05
CA THR A 82 3.89 -14.37 5.29
C THR A 82 4.25 -13.68 3.98
N LEU A 83 3.56 -12.58 3.67
CA LEU A 83 3.79 -11.83 2.44
C LEU A 83 3.46 -10.34 2.62
N TRP A 84 4.09 -9.51 1.78
CA TRP A 84 3.69 -8.13 1.57
C TRP A 84 2.57 -8.06 0.52
N ILE A 85 1.54 -7.27 0.79
CA ILE A 85 0.52 -6.87 -0.19
C ILE A 85 0.68 -5.38 -0.44
N VAL A 86 0.78 -4.99 -1.71
CA VAL A 86 1.11 -3.63 -2.13
C VAL A 86 0.13 -3.16 -3.19
N ASP A 87 -0.44 -1.98 -2.96
CA ASP A 87 -1.08 -1.16 -3.97
C ASP A 87 -0.27 0.14 -4.09
N PRO A 88 0.53 0.28 -5.15
CA PRO A 88 1.47 1.40 -5.28
C PRO A 88 0.80 2.75 -5.44
N LEU A 89 -0.38 2.80 -6.07
CA LEU A 89 -1.17 4.00 -6.26
C LEU A 89 -2.66 3.67 -6.28
N ASP A 90 -3.28 3.61 -5.09
CA ASP A 90 -4.73 3.48 -4.96
C ASP A 90 -5.40 4.83 -5.26
N GLY A 91 -6.34 4.82 -6.20
CA GLY A 91 -7.00 6.03 -6.69
C GLY A 91 -6.38 6.59 -7.98
N THR A 92 -5.91 5.73 -8.90
CA THR A 92 -5.34 6.16 -10.20
C THR A 92 -6.28 7.07 -11.00
N LYS A 93 -7.60 6.85 -10.90
CA LYS A 93 -8.59 7.73 -11.54
C LYS A 93 -8.60 9.14 -10.94
N GLU A 94 -8.46 9.23 -9.64
CA GLU A 94 -8.38 10.48 -8.87
C GLU A 94 -7.07 11.19 -9.14
N PHE A 95 -5.98 10.44 -9.27
CA PHE A 95 -4.68 10.95 -9.71
C PHE A 95 -4.77 11.61 -11.10
N ILE A 96 -5.38 10.93 -12.08
CA ILE A 96 -5.57 11.46 -13.44
C ILE A 96 -6.45 12.73 -13.43
N LYS A 97 -7.49 12.77 -12.59
CA LYS A 97 -8.37 13.94 -12.43
C LYS A 97 -7.72 15.09 -11.67
N ARG A 98 -6.52 14.90 -11.12
CA ARG A 98 -5.78 15.89 -10.32
C ARG A 98 -6.55 16.41 -9.10
N ASN A 99 -7.36 15.56 -8.43
CA ASN A 99 -8.09 15.94 -7.21
C ASN A 99 -7.34 15.68 -5.91
N GLY A 100 -6.18 14.98 -5.98
CA GLY A 100 -5.31 14.73 -4.83
C GLY A 100 -5.76 13.58 -3.91
N GLU A 101 -6.80 12.83 -4.29
CA GLU A 101 -7.38 11.76 -3.47
C GLU A 101 -6.81 10.38 -3.85
N PHE A 102 -5.52 10.19 -3.63
CA PHE A 102 -4.83 8.93 -3.89
C PHE A 102 -3.84 8.58 -2.77
N THR A 103 -3.54 7.29 -2.63
CA THR A 103 -2.71 6.77 -1.54
C THR A 103 -1.72 5.72 -2.03
N VAL A 104 -0.66 5.50 -1.23
CA VAL A 104 0.21 4.33 -1.30
C VAL A 104 -0.16 3.39 -0.16
N ASN A 105 -0.43 2.14 -0.46
CA ASN A 105 -0.87 1.16 0.53
C ASN A 105 0.07 -0.05 0.56
N ILE A 106 0.61 -0.37 1.76
CA ILE A 106 1.47 -1.53 1.98
C ILE A 106 1.00 -2.27 3.23
N ALA A 107 0.78 -3.57 3.13
CA ALA A 107 0.39 -4.40 4.26
C ALA A 107 1.27 -5.64 4.39
N LEU A 108 1.56 -6.08 5.62
CA LEU A 108 2.14 -7.38 5.91
C LEU A 108 1.04 -8.31 6.40
N VAL A 109 0.89 -9.43 5.71
CA VAL A 109 -0.08 -10.48 6.03
C VAL A 109 0.68 -11.72 6.48
N LYS A 110 0.27 -12.31 7.60
CA LYS A 110 0.79 -13.58 8.11
C LYS A 110 -0.36 -14.55 8.33
N GLU A 111 -0.26 -15.76 7.75
CA GLU A 111 -1.29 -16.81 7.88
C GLU A 111 -2.70 -16.29 7.52
N GLY A 112 -2.80 -15.49 6.46
CA GLY A 112 -4.04 -14.86 6.02
C GLY A 112 -4.55 -13.71 6.89
N VAL A 113 -3.81 -13.33 7.95
CA VAL A 113 -4.18 -12.24 8.85
C VAL A 113 -3.27 -11.03 8.63
N PRO A 114 -3.82 -9.83 8.35
CA PRO A 114 -3.02 -8.62 8.30
C PRO A 114 -2.44 -8.31 9.67
N VAL A 115 -1.11 -8.22 9.77
CA VAL A 115 -0.40 -7.97 11.04
C VAL A 115 0.21 -6.58 11.13
N PHE A 116 0.37 -5.92 9.99
CA PHE A 116 0.82 -4.53 9.87
C PHE A 116 0.24 -3.91 8.60
N GLY A 117 0.01 -2.61 8.62
CA GLY A 117 -0.39 -1.83 7.45
C GLY A 117 0.12 -0.39 7.54
N VAL A 118 0.47 0.16 6.39
CA VAL A 118 0.78 1.58 6.21
C VAL A 118 0.01 2.12 5.02
N ILE A 119 -0.54 3.33 5.19
CA ILE A 119 -1.21 4.12 4.16
C ILE A 119 -0.54 5.49 4.16
N TYR A 120 -0.01 5.88 3.03
CA TYR A 120 0.54 7.21 2.84
C TYR A 120 -0.32 8.02 1.88
N VAL A 121 -0.66 9.25 2.26
CA VAL A 121 -1.42 10.22 1.45
C VAL A 121 -0.42 11.28 0.96
N PRO A 122 0.13 11.16 -0.27
CA PRO A 122 1.25 11.99 -0.71
C PRO A 122 0.94 13.49 -0.71
N VAL A 123 -0.23 13.88 -1.20
CA VAL A 123 -0.64 15.30 -1.30
C VAL A 123 -0.80 15.96 0.07
N LYS A 124 -1.12 15.18 1.10
CA LYS A 124 -1.26 15.65 2.49
C LYS A 124 0.00 15.43 3.31
N GLU A 125 1.03 14.80 2.75
CA GLU A 125 2.25 14.39 3.45
C GLU A 125 1.95 13.65 4.78
N THR A 126 0.88 12.85 4.78
CA THR A 126 0.39 12.19 6.00
C THR A 126 0.50 10.68 5.85
N LEU A 127 1.17 10.06 6.81
CA LEU A 127 1.35 8.62 6.89
C LEU A 127 0.57 8.06 8.07
N TYR A 128 -0.26 7.06 7.79
CA TYR A 128 -1.00 6.28 8.77
C TYR A 128 -0.44 4.87 8.83
N TRP A 129 -0.28 4.31 10.02
CA TRP A 129 0.18 2.94 10.17
C TRP A 129 -0.45 2.27 11.38
N GLY A 130 -0.49 0.95 11.37
CA GLY A 130 -1.01 0.18 12.48
C GLY A 130 -0.51 -1.26 12.47
N THR A 131 -0.60 -1.91 13.65
CA THR A 131 -0.28 -3.31 13.83
C THR A 131 -1.48 -4.03 14.42
N PHE A 132 -1.70 -5.27 13.99
CA PHE A 132 -2.69 -6.13 14.61
C PHE A 132 -2.17 -6.62 15.97
N ARG A 133 -2.76 -6.16 17.07
CA ARG A 133 -2.58 -6.77 18.37
C ARG A 133 -3.54 -7.93 18.48
N THR A 134 -3.01 -9.15 18.60
CA THR A 134 -3.79 -10.32 19.02
C THR A 134 -4.22 -10.14 20.48
N GLY A 135 -5.31 -9.45 20.72
CA GLY A 135 -6.03 -9.50 21.98
C GLY A 135 -6.78 -10.82 22.02
N LEU A 136 -6.59 -11.59 23.07
CA LEU A 136 -7.40 -12.78 23.39
C LEU A 136 -8.88 -12.41 23.38
N GLY A 137 -9.66 -12.98 22.46
CA GLY A 137 -11.11 -12.83 22.47
C GLY A 137 -11.75 -13.02 21.11
N ASN A 138 -12.36 -14.16 20.93
CA ASN A 138 -13.21 -14.64 19.85
C ASN A 138 -13.86 -13.61 18.93
N ARG A 139 -13.79 -13.95 17.62
CA ARG A 139 -14.65 -13.57 16.49
C ARG A 139 -14.43 -12.19 15.86
N VAL A 140 -13.67 -12.24 14.74
CA VAL A 140 -14.08 -11.78 13.42
C VAL A 140 -14.97 -10.51 13.42
N ASN A 141 -14.37 -9.41 13.66
CA ASN A 141 -14.53 -8.21 12.89
C ASN A 141 -13.13 -7.69 12.69
N GLN A 142 -12.62 -7.80 11.45
CA GLN A 142 -11.29 -7.35 11.08
C GLN A 142 -11.28 -5.82 11.12
N THR A 143 -11.15 -5.30 12.32
CA THR A 143 -10.98 -3.87 12.56
C THR A 143 -9.51 -3.67 12.83
N PHE A 144 -8.79 -3.10 11.88
CA PHE A 144 -7.46 -2.59 12.14
C PHE A 144 -7.58 -1.46 13.15
N SER A 145 -6.96 -1.63 14.31
CA SER A 145 -6.72 -0.48 15.19
C SER A 145 -5.55 0.29 14.62
N LEU A 146 -5.86 1.29 13.82
CA LEU A 146 -4.87 2.19 13.28
C LEU A 146 -4.34 3.08 14.41
N LEU A 147 -3.06 2.93 14.74
CA LEU A 147 -2.39 3.87 15.61
C LEU A 147 -1.85 4.99 14.74
N LEU A 148 -2.37 6.18 14.95
CA LEU A 148 -1.93 7.39 14.27
C LEU A 148 -0.56 7.81 14.76
N VAL A 149 0.38 8.02 13.87
CA VAL A 149 1.58 8.81 14.16
C VAL A 149 1.53 10.04 13.28
N CYS A 150 1.32 11.17 13.90
CA CYS A 150 1.36 12.46 13.23
C CYS A 150 2.79 12.86 12.92
N SER A 151 3.02 13.32 11.69
CA SER A 151 4.08 14.26 11.43
C SER A 151 3.59 15.64 11.89
N ASN A 152 4.34 16.27 12.77
CA ASN A 152 4.27 17.69 13.15
C ASN A 152 2.96 18.43 12.87
N LYS A 153 2.02 18.39 13.76
CA LYS A 153 1.17 19.48 14.27
C LYS A 153 -0.25 19.17 14.69
N ASP A 154 -0.93 18.08 14.24
CA ASP A 154 -2.29 17.85 14.74
C ASP A 154 -2.66 16.36 14.83
N VAL A 155 -3.26 15.99 15.95
CA VAL A 155 -3.86 14.67 16.18
C VAL A 155 -5.15 14.59 15.37
N ALA A 156 -5.15 13.84 14.27
CA ALA A 156 -6.36 13.59 13.51
C ALA A 156 -7.00 12.25 13.93
N HIS A 157 -8.31 12.26 14.15
CA HIS A 157 -9.11 11.05 14.30
C HIS A 157 -9.14 10.28 12.98
N VAL A 158 -8.71 9.02 13.01
CA VAL A 158 -8.79 8.14 11.84
C VAL A 158 -10.03 7.28 11.94
N SER A 159 -10.93 7.46 11.01
CA SER A 159 -11.99 6.51 10.73
C SER A 159 -11.40 5.24 10.11
N CYS A 160 -11.89 4.11 10.58
CA CYS A 160 -11.51 2.77 10.16
C CYS A 160 -11.63 2.59 8.63
N PHE A 161 -10.50 2.43 7.93
CA PHE A 161 -10.53 2.05 6.53
C PHE A 161 -10.87 0.55 6.45
N ARG A 162 -11.99 0.25 5.83
CA ARG A 162 -12.40 -1.10 5.49
C ARG A 162 -11.67 -1.48 4.21
N PHE A 163 -10.64 -2.30 4.30
CA PHE A 163 -10.15 -3.00 3.12
C PHE A 163 -11.35 -3.72 2.49
N LYS A 164 -11.78 -3.28 1.30
CA LYS A 164 -12.65 -4.10 0.48
C LYS A 164 -11.97 -5.46 0.35
N ARG A 165 -12.70 -6.49 0.69
CA ARG A 165 -12.31 -7.88 0.50
C ARG A 165 -11.75 -8.00 -0.91
N LEU A 166 -10.43 -7.88 -1.05
CA LEU A 166 -9.75 -8.50 -2.17
C LEU A 166 -10.19 -9.95 -2.08
N ASP A 167 -10.70 -10.51 -3.17
CA ASP A 167 -11.03 -11.92 -3.27
C ASP A 167 -9.73 -12.72 -3.08
N LEU A 168 -9.25 -12.70 -1.84
CA LEU A 168 -8.24 -13.60 -1.33
C LEU A 168 -8.97 -14.93 -1.15
N ARG A 169 -9.30 -15.60 -2.26
CA ARG A 169 -9.42 -17.05 -2.22
C ARG A 169 -8.00 -17.55 -1.89
N ILE A 170 -7.72 -17.54 -0.60
CA ILE A 170 -6.63 -18.24 0.03
C ILE A 170 -7.09 -19.68 0.19
#